data_d7d62a6d080384b36ceae96bbe768ac1
#
_entry.id   d7d62a6d080384b36ceae96bbe768ac1
#
_cell.length_a   1.000
_cell.length_b   1.000
_cell.length_c   1.000
_cell.angle_alpha   90.00
_cell.angle_beta   90.00
_cell.angle_gamma   90.00
#
_symmetry.space_group_name_H-M   'P 1'
#
loop_
_entity.id
_entity.type
_entity.pdbx_description
1 polymer ?
#
loop_
_entity_poly.entity_id
_entity_poly.type
_entity_poly.pdbx_seq_one_letter_code
_entity_poly.pdbx_strand_id
1 'polypeptide(L)'
;MKIEGLIFDFGFTLFEFKNASVEKYFECFRKGLRKSIEKLKETNILNNEEIIKQFSKLFNKKRSQYFKQSLKTKKEFPTSNVFELVLEELNIEKVNREIYLELADLYHSYEEKEWVPFKNTKDTLEKLSNFKNLKMAVLSNHPHHMTIINLLKKYDLMEFFNAVVTSAKFGKRKPDPDIFLYTLKKMGLEKPETCMVCGDEHADIVGGDKAGLQTILCNRMLKFPFEREINVPNYIKVNDISEILNHIH
;
A
#
# COMPACT_ATOMS: atom_id res chain seq x y z
N MET A 1 4.78 19.93 21.79
CA MET A 1 4.19 20.55 20.57
C MET A 1 2.93 19.76 20.27
N LYS A 2 1.81 20.42 20.04
CA LYS A 2 0.52 19.75 19.81
C LYS A 2 0.55 19.03 18.46
N ILE A 3 0.18 17.74 18.44
CA ILE A 3 0.08 16.95 17.22
C ILE A 3 -1.27 17.22 16.54
N GLU A 4 -1.23 17.55 15.25
CA GLU A 4 -2.40 17.87 14.43
C GLU A 4 -2.70 16.77 13.39
N GLY A 5 -1.71 15.92 13.08
CA GLY A 5 -1.87 14.89 12.07
C GLY A 5 -1.14 13.59 12.39
N LEU A 6 -1.80 12.47 12.06
CA LEU A 6 -1.23 11.13 12.10
C LEU A 6 -1.35 10.48 10.73
N ILE A 7 -0.24 9.99 10.20
CA ILE A 7 -0.20 9.16 9.00
C ILE A 7 0.16 7.74 9.42
N PHE A 8 -0.65 6.77 9.04
CA PHE A 8 -0.40 5.36 9.29
C PHE A 8 -0.01 4.65 8.00
N ASP A 9 1.02 3.84 8.04
CA ASP A 9 1.17 2.78 7.06
C ASP A 9 0.03 1.75 7.21
N PHE A 10 -0.20 0.96 6.17
CA PHE A 10 -1.28 -0.01 6.13
C PHE A 10 -0.83 -1.40 6.60
N GLY A 11 0.07 -2.02 5.84
CA GLY A 11 0.47 -3.40 6.06
C GLY A 11 1.44 -3.54 7.23
N PHE A 12 1.21 -4.50 8.13
CA PHE A 12 2.01 -4.73 9.35
C PHE A 12 2.06 -3.54 10.33
N THR A 13 1.25 -2.52 10.09
CA THR A 13 1.00 -1.39 11.01
C THR A 13 -0.45 -1.38 11.46
N LEU A 14 -1.41 -1.21 10.55
CA LEU A 14 -2.84 -1.30 10.83
C LEU A 14 -3.40 -2.70 10.59
N PHE A 15 -2.85 -3.42 9.63
CA PHE A 15 -3.31 -4.73 9.18
C PHE A 15 -2.19 -5.76 9.23
N GLU A 16 -2.55 -6.97 9.62
CA GLU A 16 -1.70 -8.15 9.49
C GLU A 16 -2.13 -9.03 8.31
N PHE A 17 -1.17 -9.73 7.72
CA PHE A 17 -1.43 -10.74 6.69
C PHE A 17 -1.48 -12.11 7.36
N LYS A 18 -2.63 -12.78 7.31
CA LYS A 18 -2.86 -14.07 7.99
C LYS A 18 -1.85 -15.12 7.59
N ASN A 19 -1.18 -15.71 8.59
CA ASN A 19 -0.14 -16.72 8.36
C ASN A 19 0.89 -16.25 7.34
N ALA A 20 1.37 -15.02 7.51
CA ALA A 20 2.26 -14.35 6.57
C ALA A 20 3.50 -15.19 6.26
N SER A 21 3.69 -15.49 4.99
CA SER A 21 4.89 -16.06 4.43
C SER A 21 5.10 -15.56 3.00
N VAL A 22 6.34 -15.54 2.55
CA VAL A 22 6.69 -15.17 1.17
C VAL A 22 5.95 -16.06 0.17
N GLU A 23 5.85 -17.35 0.47
CA GLU A 23 5.18 -18.33 -0.38
C GLU A 23 3.68 -18.05 -0.50
N LYS A 24 2.99 -17.82 0.62
CA LYS A 24 1.56 -17.49 0.66
C LYS A 24 1.25 -16.21 -0.10
N TYR A 25 2.10 -15.20 0.06
CA TYR A 25 1.97 -13.93 -0.66
C TYR A 25 2.05 -14.14 -2.19
N PHE A 26 3.04 -14.89 -2.66
CA PHE A 26 3.14 -15.24 -4.08
C PHE A 26 2.00 -16.15 -4.57
N GLU A 27 1.48 -17.02 -3.72
CA GLU A 27 0.32 -17.84 -4.06
C GLU A 27 -0.92 -16.99 -4.34
N CYS A 28 -1.19 -15.97 -3.53
CA CYS A 28 -2.29 -15.02 -3.76
C CYS A 28 -2.19 -14.37 -5.15
N PHE A 29 -1.01 -13.90 -5.52
CA PHE A 29 -0.80 -13.29 -6.83
C PHE A 29 -0.90 -14.28 -8.00
N ARG A 30 -0.43 -15.53 -7.83
CA ARG A 30 -0.63 -16.57 -8.85
C ARG A 30 -2.12 -16.86 -9.06
N LYS A 31 -2.89 -16.97 -7.98
CA LYS A 31 -4.35 -17.16 -8.05
C LYS A 31 -5.05 -15.96 -8.68
N GLY A 32 -4.66 -14.75 -8.32
CA GLY A 32 -5.18 -13.51 -8.87
C GLY A 32 -4.90 -13.38 -10.37
N LEU A 33 -3.67 -13.66 -10.80
CA LEU A 33 -3.32 -13.64 -12.23
C LEU A 33 -4.15 -14.64 -13.03
N ARG A 34 -4.37 -15.85 -12.50
CA ARG A 34 -5.24 -16.85 -13.15
C ARG A 34 -6.64 -16.32 -13.34
N LYS A 35 -7.22 -15.70 -12.32
CA LYS A 35 -8.54 -15.09 -12.38
C LYS A 35 -8.61 -13.94 -13.40
N SER A 36 -7.56 -13.10 -13.48
CA SER A 36 -7.47 -12.06 -14.51
C SER A 36 -7.40 -12.66 -15.92
N ILE A 37 -6.69 -13.78 -16.10
CA ILE A 37 -6.62 -14.48 -17.40
C ILE A 37 -7.98 -15.09 -17.76
N GLU A 38 -8.71 -15.66 -16.82
CA GLU A 38 -10.09 -16.16 -17.02
C GLU A 38 -10.98 -15.03 -17.56
N LYS A 39 -10.91 -13.85 -16.97
CA LYS A 39 -11.64 -12.66 -17.45
C LYS A 39 -11.24 -12.27 -18.88
N LEU A 40 -9.94 -12.29 -19.21
CA LEU A 40 -9.46 -12.00 -20.57
C LEU A 40 -9.97 -13.03 -21.59
N LYS A 41 -10.15 -14.29 -21.18
CA LYS A 41 -10.78 -15.32 -22.03
C LYS A 41 -12.29 -15.07 -22.21
N GLU A 42 -13.01 -14.80 -21.14
CA GLU A 42 -14.45 -14.49 -21.16
C GLU A 42 -14.79 -13.29 -22.05
N THR A 43 -13.92 -12.29 -22.09
CA THR A 43 -14.06 -11.10 -22.94
C THR A 43 -13.51 -11.28 -24.36
N ASN A 44 -13.05 -12.49 -24.72
CA ASN A 44 -12.42 -12.80 -26.01
C ASN A 44 -11.17 -11.95 -26.34
N ILE A 45 -10.55 -11.33 -25.34
CA ILE A 45 -9.29 -10.58 -25.51
C ILE A 45 -8.12 -11.56 -25.67
N LEU A 46 -8.13 -12.66 -24.91
CA LEU A 46 -7.17 -13.76 -25.03
C LEU A 46 -7.92 -15.07 -25.30
N ASN A 47 -7.83 -15.60 -26.51
CA ASN A 47 -8.53 -16.84 -26.92
C ASN A 47 -7.59 -17.96 -27.41
N ASN A 48 -6.27 -17.69 -27.44
CA ASN A 48 -5.25 -18.65 -27.88
C ASN A 48 -4.36 -19.06 -26.72
N GLU A 49 -4.22 -20.38 -26.47
CA GLU A 49 -3.45 -20.91 -25.36
C GLU A 49 -1.96 -20.53 -25.41
N GLU A 50 -1.37 -20.41 -26.60
CA GLU A 50 0.02 -19.96 -26.73
C GLU A 50 0.20 -18.50 -26.33
N ILE A 51 -0.73 -17.63 -26.76
CA ILE A 51 -0.71 -16.21 -26.35
C ILE A 51 -0.93 -16.08 -24.83
N ILE A 52 -1.80 -16.92 -24.24
CA ILE A 52 -2.03 -16.93 -22.78
C ILE A 52 -0.76 -17.31 -22.02
N LYS A 53 0.01 -18.30 -22.50
CA LYS A 53 1.31 -18.64 -21.90
C LYS A 53 2.32 -17.50 -22.02
N GLN A 54 2.39 -16.86 -23.19
CA GLN A 54 3.25 -15.70 -23.41
C GLN A 54 2.85 -14.53 -22.51
N PHE A 55 1.56 -14.24 -22.39
CA PHE A 55 1.02 -13.21 -21.51
C PHE A 55 1.44 -13.47 -20.05
N SER A 56 1.22 -14.68 -19.54
CA SER A 56 1.55 -15.04 -18.16
C SER A 56 3.06 -14.86 -17.87
N LYS A 57 3.91 -15.31 -18.80
CA LYS A 57 5.36 -15.17 -18.69
C LYS A 57 5.79 -13.70 -18.71
N LEU A 58 5.22 -12.92 -19.64
CA LEU A 58 5.56 -11.53 -19.81
C LEU A 58 5.08 -10.69 -18.63
N PHE A 59 3.86 -10.92 -18.14
CA PHE A 59 3.30 -10.24 -16.96
C PHE A 59 4.20 -10.43 -15.73
N ASN A 60 4.57 -11.69 -15.42
CA ASN A 60 5.45 -11.98 -14.29
C ASN A 60 6.83 -11.32 -14.44
N LYS A 61 7.39 -11.33 -15.66
CA LYS A 61 8.66 -10.65 -15.98
C LYS A 61 8.55 -9.15 -15.72
N LYS A 62 7.52 -8.48 -16.27
CA LYS A 62 7.29 -7.03 -16.09
C LYS A 62 7.07 -6.67 -14.62
N ARG A 63 6.25 -7.43 -13.88
CA ARG A 63 6.05 -7.22 -12.43
C ARG A 63 7.36 -7.26 -11.66
N SER A 64 8.19 -8.27 -11.92
CA SER A 64 9.51 -8.37 -11.28
C SER A 64 10.44 -7.21 -11.65
N GLN A 65 10.49 -6.82 -12.92
CA GLN A 65 11.28 -5.69 -13.40
C GLN A 65 10.84 -4.37 -12.75
N TYR A 66 9.53 -4.09 -12.74
CA TYR A 66 8.98 -2.87 -12.18
C TYR A 66 9.14 -2.80 -10.66
N PHE A 67 9.02 -3.92 -9.96
CA PHE A 67 9.34 -3.97 -8.53
C PHE A 67 10.80 -3.56 -8.26
N LYS A 68 11.76 -4.14 -8.99
CA LYS A 68 13.18 -3.78 -8.88
C LYS A 68 13.43 -2.31 -9.24
N GLN A 69 12.78 -1.82 -10.28
CA GLN A 69 12.91 -0.43 -10.72
C GLN A 69 12.30 0.53 -9.69
N SER A 70 11.16 0.20 -9.10
CA SER A 70 10.51 1.04 -8.08
C SER A 70 11.37 1.19 -6.82
N LEU A 71 12.10 0.14 -6.42
CA LEU A 71 13.05 0.22 -5.30
C LEU A 71 14.19 1.22 -5.57
N LYS A 72 14.64 1.34 -6.83
CA LYS A 72 15.71 2.26 -7.22
C LYS A 72 15.21 3.69 -7.42
N THR A 73 14.13 3.85 -8.19
CA THR A 73 13.66 5.16 -8.68
C THR A 73 12.60 5.82 -7.82
N LYS A 74 12.00 5.07 -6.90
CA LYS A 74 10.81 5.44 -6.11
C LYS A 74 9.55 5.67 -6.96
N LYS A 75 9.60 5.41 -8.27
CA LYS A 75 8.42 5.44 -9.14
C LYS A 75 7.53 4.23 -8.85
N GLU A 76 6.21 4.45 -8.79
CA GLU A 76 5.25 3.35 -8.71
C GLU A 76 4.79 2.92 -10.10
N PHE A 77 4.51 1.63 -10.23
CA PHE A 77 3.95 1.01 -11.42
C PHE A 77 2.62 0.35 -11.06
N PRO A 78 1.49 1.05 -11.21
CA PRO A 78 0.17 0.51 -10.90
C PRO A 78 -0.11 -0.78 -11.66
N THR A 79 -0.77 -1.73 -11.01
CA THR A 79 -1.03 -3.05 -11.61
C THR A 79 -1.84 -2.96 -12.90
N SER A 80 -2.81 -2.04 -12.98
CA SER A 80 -3.58 -1.80 -14.20
C SER A 80 -2.69 -1.43 -15.41
N ASN A 81 -1.68 -0.57 -15.17
CA ASN A 81 -0.75 -0.17 -16.23
C ASN A 81 0.18 -1.33 -16.65
N VAL A 82 0.45 -2.28 -15.74
CA VAL A 82 1.21 -3.48 -16.11
C VAL A 82 0.41 -4.38 -17.04
N PHE A 83 -0.91 -4.52 -16.82
CA PHE A 83 -1.80 -5.23 -17.72
C PHE A 83 -1.84 -4.58 -19.11
N GLU A 84 -2.01 -3.25 -19.16
CA GLU A 84 -2.00 -2.45 -20.38
C GLU A 84 -0.72 -2.69 -21.18
N LEU A 85 0.44 -2.44 -20.60
CA LEU A 85 1.75 -2.62 -21.24
C LEU A 85 2.01 -4.04 -21.74
N VAL A 86 1.51 -5.06 -21.03
CA VAL A 86 1.69 -6.47 -21.43
C VAL A 86 0.81 -6.80 -22.63
N LEU A 87 -0.43 -6.31 -22.68
CA LEU A 87 -1.32 -6.54 -23.80
C LEU A 87 -0.84 -5.78 -25.04
N GLU A 88 -0.37 -4.54 -24.90
CA GLU A 88 0.26 -3.77 -25.98
C GLU A 88 1.50 -4.48 -26.56
N GLU A 89 2.39 -5.03 -25.71
CA GLU A 89 3.59 -5.76 -26.16
C GLU A 89 3.24 -7.07 -26.92
N LEU A 90 2.03 -7.60 -26.69
CA LEU A 90 1.48 -8.73 -27.45
C LEU A 90 0.67 -8.30 -28.69
N ASN A 91 0.71 -7.02 -29.06
CA ASN A 91 -0.05 -6.41 -30.14
C ASN A 91 -1.59 -6.58 -29.99
N ILE A 92 -2.07 -6.60 -28.74
CA ILE A 92 -3.49 -6.63 -28.41
C ILE A 92 -3.90 -5.20 -28.07
N GLU A 93 -4.36 -4.48 -29.07
CA GLU A 93 -4.75 -3.08 -28.96
C GLU A 93 -6.26 -2.91 -28.72
N LYS A 94 -6.66 -1.67 -28.37
CA LYS A 94 -8.07 -1.24 -28.20
C LYS A 94 -8.83 -1.92 -27.06
N VAL A 95 -8.11 -2.31 -25.99
CA VAL A 95 -8.77 -2.76 -24.77
C VAL A 95 -9.21 -1.53 -23.97
N ASN A 96 -10.47 -1.54 -23.51
CA ASN A 96 -11.01 -0.45 -22.70
C ASN A 96 -10.25 -0.36 -21.37
N ARG A 97 -9.98 0.87 -20.93
CA ARG A 97 -9.30 1.15 -19.65
C ARG A 97 -10.01 0.50 -18.45
N GLU A 98 -11.31 0.38 -18.47
CA GLU A 98 -12.09 -0.29 -17.43
C GLU A 98 -11.69 -1.76 -17.26
N ILE A 99 -11.35 -2.45 -18.34
CA ILE A 99 -10.86 -3.83 -18.28
C ILE A 99 -9.54 -3.91 -17.53
N TYR A 100 -8.59 -3.00 -17.76
CA TYR A 100 -7.32 -2.99 -17.03
C TYR A 100 -7.53 -2.78 -15.52
N LEU A 101 -8.50 -1.95 -15.13
CA LEU A 101 -8.85 -1.74 -13.72
C LEU A 101 -9.48 -3.00 -13.15
N GLU A 102 -10.42 -3.63 -13.84
CA GLU A 102 -11.04 -4.89 -13.41
C GLU A 102 -10.01 -6.03 -13.29
N LEU A 103 -9.07 -6.13 -14.24
CA LEU A 103 -7.98 -7.11 -14.15
C LEU A 103 -7.09 -6.87 -12.93
N ALA A 104 -6.84 -5.63 -12.57
CA ALA A 104 -6.10 -5.29 -11.37
C ALA A 104 -6.88 -5.66 -10.09
N ASP A 105 -8.20 -5.40 -10.03
CA ASP A 105 -9.07 -5.84 -8.94
C ASP A 105 -9.01 -7.37 -8.77
N LEU A 106 -9.17 -8.11 -9.88
CA LEU A 106 -9.10 -9.57 -9.88
C LEU A 106 -7.73 -10.09 -9.42
N TYR A 107 -6.65 -9.46 -9.88
CA TYR A 107 -5.29 -9.81 -9.52
C TYR A 107 -5.02 -9.70 -8.02
N HIS A 108 -5.54 -8.65 -7.38
CA HIS A 108 -5.37 -8.40 -5.95
C HIS A 108 -6.45 -9.06 -5.06
N SER A 109 -7.49 -9.65 -5.65
CA SER A 109 -8.66 -10.18 -4.92
C SER A 109 -8.35 -11.31 -3.92
N TYR A 110 -7.26 -12.04 -4.10
CA TYR A 110 -6.85 -13.10 -3.17
C TYR A 110 -6.06 -12.57 -1.98
N GLU A 111 -5.21 -11.57 -2.17
CA GLU A 111 -4.51 -10.97 -1.03
C GLU A 111 -5.47 -10.19 -0.11
N GLU A 112 -6.51 -9.55 -0.65
CA GLU A 112 -7.56 -8.88 0.14
C GLU A 112 -8.26 -9.80 1.14
N LYS A 113 -8.29 -11.12 0.88
CA LYS A 113 -8.88 -12.10 1.80
C LYS A 113 -7.99 -12.41 3.00
N GLU A 114 -6.70 -12.17 2.85
CA GLU A 114 -5.70 -12.50 3.87
C GLU A 114 -5.40 -11.34 4.80
N TRP A 115 -5.65 -10.09 4.38
CA TRP A 115 -5.46 -8.93 5.22
C TRP A 115 -6.59 -8.78 6.24
N VAL A 116 -6.22 -8.66 7.52
CA VAL A 116 -7.14 -8.39 8.64
C VAL A 116 -6.53 -7.30 9.52
N PRO A 117 -7.34 -6.43 10.14
CA PRO A 117 -6.80 -5.45 11.08
C PRO A 117 -6.20 -6.15 12.30
N PHE A 118 -5.15 -5.59 12.86
CA PHE A 118 -4.68 -6.02 14.17
C PHE A 118 -5.77 -5.81 15.23
N LYS A 119 -5.73 -6.62 16.29
CA LYS A 119 -6.77 -6.65 17.33
C LYS A 119 -7.09 -5.27 17.90
N ASN A 120 -6.07 -4.43 18.11
CA ASN A 120 -6.23 -3.12 18.74
C ASN A 120 -6.44 -1.97 17.74
N THR A 121 -6.48 -2.25 16.42
CA THR A 121 -6.55 -1.20 15.40
C THR A 121 -7.80 -0.33 15.55
N LYS A 122 -8.98 -0.95 15.58
CA LYS A 122 -10.25 -0.19 15.63
C LYS A 122 -10.37 0.62 16.90
N ASP A 123 -10.15 -0.01 18.06
CA ASP A 123 -10.22 0.67 19.36
C ASP A 123 -9.23 1.84 19.47
N THR A 124 -8.04 1.69 18.88
CA THR A 124 -7.04 2.76 18.87
C THR A 124 -7.51 3.93 17.98
N LEU A 125 -8.01 3.65 16.78
CA LEU A 125 -8.52 4.68 15.88
C LEU A 125 -9.74 5.41 16.48
N GLU A 126 -10.64 4.70 17.15
CA GLU A 126 -11.77 5.30 17.88
C GLU A 126 -11.28 6.24 18.99
N LYS A 127 -10.31 5.84 19.80
CA LYS A 127 -9.72 6.71 20.83
C LYS A 127 -9.04 7.93 20.22
N LEU A 128 -8.30 7.76 19.13
CA LEU A 128 -7.64 8.85 18.41
C LEU A 128 -8.64 9.84 17.81
N SER A 129 -9.78 9.37 17.31
CA SER A 129 -10.83 10.24 16.74
C SER A 129 -11.46 11.17 17.76
N ASN A 130 -11.33 10.89 19.07
CA ASN A 130 -11.83 11.77 20.15
C ASN A 130 -10.89 12.97 20.41
N PHE A 131 -9.68 12.98 19.86
CA PHE A 131 -8.79 14.15 19.98
C PHE A 131 -9.26 15.25 19.05
N LYS A 132 -9.70 16.36 19.63
CA LYS A 132 -10.20 17.51 18.88
C LYS A 132 -9.13 18.04 17.91
N ASN A 133 -9.50 18.15 16.63
CA ASN A 133 -8.68 18.65 15.53
C ASN A 133 -7.55 17.70 15.09
N LEU A 134 -7.44 16.49 15.62
CA LEU A 134 -6.50 15.49 15.10
C LEU A 134 -7.04 14.95 13.78
N LYS A 135 -6.22 14.98 12.74
CA LYS A 135 -6.52 14.39 11.42
C LYS A 135 -5.71 13.12 11.22
N MET A 136 -6.31 12.12 10.59
CA MET A 136 -5.66 10.84 10.33
C MET A 136 -5.67 10.50 8.86
N ALA A 137 -4.61 9.85 8.38
CA ALA A 137 -4.53 9.35 7.02
C ALA A 137 -3.87 7.96 6.97
N VAL A 138 -4.19 7.21 5.91
CA VAL A 138 -3.44 6.02 5.51
C VAL A 138 -2.51 6.37 4.35
N LEU A 139 -1.26 5.93 4.44
CA LEU A 139 -0.25 6.06 3.39
C LEU A 139 0.44 4.71 3.12
N SER A 140 0.13 4.07 2.01
CA SER A 140 0.63 2.73 1.69
C SER A 140 1.41 2.66 0.36
N ASN A 141 2.51 1.92 0.38
CA ASN A 141 3.25 1.51 -0.82
C ASN A 141 2.54 0.33 -1.51
N HIS A 142 1.35 0.56 -2.02
CA HIS A 142 0.55 -0.47 -2.66
C HIS A 142 0.29 -0.15 -4.15
N PRO A 143 0.56 -1.10 -5.10
CA PRO A 143 0.41 -0.88 -6.54
C PRO A 143 -1.04 -0.89 -7.03
N HIS A 144 -2.01 -1.07 -6.11
CA HIS A 144 -3.43 -1.06 -6.41
C HIS A 144 -4.22 -0.32 -5.32
N HIS A 145 -4.74 0.87 -5.65
CA HIS A 145 -5.40 1.75 -4.67
C HIS A 145 -6.68 1.14 -4.09
N MET A 146 -7.47 0.46 -4.92
CA MET A 146 -8.77 -0.07 -4.51
C MET A 146 -8.65 -1.17 -3.46
N THR A 147 -7.58 -1.97 -3.45
CA THR A 147 -7.32 -2.96 -2.38
C THR A 147 -7.32 -2.31 -1.01
N ILE A 148 -6.63 -1.17 -0.85
CA ILE A 148 -6.60 -0.47 0.44
C ILE A 148 -7.98 0.11 0.80
N ILE A 149 -8.66 0.74 -0.16
CA ILE A 149 -10.02 1.27 0.04
C ILE A 149 -11.01 0.18 0.43
N ASN A 150 -11.00 -0.95 -0.29
CA ASN A 150 -11.91 -2.07 -0.04
C ASN A 150 -11.69 -2.67 1.35
N LEU A 151 -10.44 -2.84 1.78
CA LEU A 151 -10.10 -3.37 3.09
C LEU A 151 -10.51 -2.42 4.22
N LEU A 152 -10.26 -1.12 4.08
CA LEU A 152 -10.72 -0.14 5.07
C LEU A 152 -12.25 -0.11 5.19
N LYS A 153 -12.98 -0.20 4.07
CA LYS A 153 -14.45 -0.27 4.06
C LYS A 153 -14.95 -1.58 4.68
N LYS A 154 -14.36 -2.70 4.31
CA LYS A 154 -14.75 -4.05 4.78
C LYS A 154 -14.72 -4.17 6.31
N TYR A 155 -13.82 -3.45 6.96
CA TYR A 155 -13.65 -3.48 8.41
C TYR A 155 -14.14 -2.23 9.14
N ASP A 156 -14.93 -1.38 8.46
CA ASP A 156 -15.50 -0.14 9.01
C ASP A 156 -14.43 0.78 9.62
N LEU A 157 -13.31 0.92 8.92
CA LEU A 157 -12.19 1.77 9.34
C LEU A 157 -12.06 3.03 8.47
N MET A 158 -12.76 3.09 7.33
CA MET A 158 -12.64 4.20 6.37
C MET A 158 -13.03 5.54 6.97
N GLU A 159 -14.00 5.57 7.86
CA GLU A 159 -14.54 6.79 8.48
C GLU A 159 -13.55 7.53 9.38
N PHE A 160 -12.53 6.83 9.91
CA PHE A 160 -11.50 7.44 10.75
C PHE A 160 -10.49 8.28 9.97
N PHE A 161 -10.44 8.15 8.64
CA PHE A 161 -9.37 8.74 7.83
C PHE A 161 -9.86 9.92 6.98
N ASN A 162 -9.20 11.05 7.13
CA ASN A 162 -9.38 12.23 6.29
C ASN A 162 -8.80 12.06 4.88
N ALA A 163 -7.82 11.17 4.73
CA ALA A 163 -7.22 10.84 3.45
C ALA A 163 -6.70 9.39 3.41
N VAL A 164 -6.80 8.77 2.23
CA VAL A 164 -6.16 7.48 1.92
C VAL A 164 -5.31 7.67 0.68
N VAL A 165 -4.00 7.55 0.84
CA VAL A 165 -3.02 7.72 -0.22
C VAL A 165 -2.28 6.40 -0.45
N THR A 166 -2.14 6.02 -1.71
CA THR A 166 -1.28 4.89 -2.12
C THR A 166 -0.27 5.35 -3.14
N SER A 167 0.85 4.66 -3.20
CA SER A 167 1.86 4.90 -4.23
C SER A 167 1.28 4.77 -5.66
N ALA A 168 0.34 3.84 -5.88
CA ALA A 168 -0.38 3.71 -7.16
C ALA A 168 -1.14 4.98 -7.55
N LYS A 169 -1.75 5.68 -6.58
CA LYS A 169 -2.52 6.89 -6.84
C LYS A 169 -1.64 8.11 -7.02
N PHE A 170 -0.51 8.16 -6.33
CA PHE A 170 0.43 9.30 -6.36
C PHE A 170 1.49 9.19 -7.46
N GLY A 171 1.90 7.96 -7.80
CA GLY A 171 2.94 7.70 -8.80
C GLY A 171 4.37 7.53 -8.22
N LYS A 172 4.57 7.82 -6.94
CA LYS A 172 5.83 7.60 -6.22
C LYS A 172 5.60 6.81 -4.93
N ARG A 173 6.66 6.19 -4.44
CA ARG A 173 6.64 5.32 -3.23
C ARG A 173 7.42 5.93 -2.08
N LYS A 174 7.03 5.67 -0.84
CA LYS A 174 7.91 5.82 0.33
C LYS A 174 9.23 5.09 0.07
N PRO A 175 10.38 5.63 0.44
CA PRO A 175 10.63 6.80 1.27
C PRO A 175 10.81 8.13 0.50
N ASP A 176 10.19 8.32 -0.68
CA ASP A 176 10.18 9.64 -1.33
C ASP A 176 9.39 10.63 -0.45
N PRO A 177 9.96 11.78 -0.01
CA PRO A 177 9.28 12.70 0.88
C PRO A 177 8.02 13.34 0.27
N ASP A 178 7.96 13.45 -1.05
CA ASP A 178 6.83 14.11 -1.74
C ASP A 178 5.49 13.42 -1.45
N ILE A 179 5.48 12.08 -1.27
CA ILE A 179 4.23 11.36 -0.99
C ILE A 179 3.70 11.66 0.42
N PHE A 180 4.58 11.93 1.39
CA PHE A 180 4.19 12.35 2.74
C PHE A 180 3.62 13.76 2.72
N LEU A 181 4.31 14.70 2.07
CA LEU A 181 3.85 16.08 1.92
C LEU A 181 2.52 16.15 1.15
N TYR A 182 2.37 15.34 0.10
CA TYR A 182 1.08 15.18 -0.59
C TYR A 182 -0.02 14.67 0.34
N THR A 183 0.30 13.70 1.22
CA THR A 183 -0.66 13.17 2.19
C THR A 183 -1.10 14.24 3.18
N LEU A 184 -0.17 15.04 3.72
CA LEU A 184 -0.49 16.19 4.58
C LEU A 184 -1.42 17.18 3.87
N LYS A 185 -1.11 17.53 2.62
CA LYS A 185 -1.97 18.41 1.82
C LYS A 185 -3.39 17.84 1.66
N LYS A 186 -3.53 16.52 1.47
CA LYS A 186 -4.84 15.84 1.39
C LYS A 186 -5.59 15.87 2.72
N MET A 187 -4.89 15.90 3.84
CA MET A 187 -5.46 16.09 5.17
C MET A 187 -5.78 17.56 5.45
N GLY A 188 -5.37 18.52 4.60
CA GLY A 188 -5.47 19.96 4.84
C GLY A 188 -4.54 20.42 5.97
N LEU A 189 -3.32 19.87 6.02
CA LEU A 189 -2.26 20.23 6.95
C LEU A 189 -1.04 20.73 6.17
N GLU A 190 -0.34 21.73 6.73
CA GLU A 190 0.78 22.41 6.06
C GLU A 190 2.08 22.32 6.87
N LYS A 191 2.01 21.95 8.15
CA LYS A 191 3.14 21.92 9.07
C LYS A 191 3.59 20.49 9.36
N PRO A 192 4.59 19.96 8.67
CA PRO A 192 5.06 18.58 8.90
C PRO A 192 5.50 18.34 10.34
N GLU A 193 6.10 19.33 10.99
CA GLU A 193 6.59 19.23 12.37
C GLU A 193 5.47 18.99 13.41
N THR A 194 4.21 19.32 13.08
CA THR A 194 3.04 19.02 13.92
C THR A 194 2.41 17.66 13.60
N CYS A 195 3.05 16.86 12.75
CA CYS A 195 2.52 15.58 12.26
C CYS A 195 3.47 14.43 12.57
N MET A 196 2.88 13.26 12.75
CA MET A 196 3.61 12.02 12.97
C MET A 196 3.28 11.00 11.88
N VAL A 197 4.24 10.18 11.52
CA VAL A 197 4.02 8.96 10.73
C VAL A 197 4.36 7.74 11.57
N CYS A 198 3.44 6.78 11.59
CA CYS A 198 3.62 5.47 12.19
C CYS A 198 3.68 4.42 11.09
N GLY A 199 4.75 3.64 11.04
CA GLY A 199 4.95 2.57 10.09
C GLY A 199 5.87 1.50 10.64
N ASP A 200 6.03 0.41 9.91
CA ASP A 200 6.74 -0.79 10.35
C ASP A 200 8.10 -0.98 9.68
N GLU A 201 8.45 -0.13 8.73
CA GLU A 201 9.65 -0.31 7.93
C GLU A 201 10.47 0.98 7.70
N HIS A 202 11.70 0.78 7.19
CA HIS A 202 12.61 1.85 6.77
C HIS A 202 11.94 2.92 5.90
N ALA A 203 11.03 2.54 5.00
CA ALA A 203 10.43 3.49 4.07
C ALA A 203 9.54 4.53 4.77
N ASP A 204 8.92 4.17 5.89
CA ASP A 204 8.10 5.04 6.70
C ASP A 204 8.95 6.03 7.51
N ILE A 205 9.93 5.49 8.21
CA ILE A 205 10.75 6.25 9.13
C ILE A 205 11.68 7.21 8.39
N VAL A 206 12.44 6.70 7.42
CA VAL A 206 13.36 7.55 6.64
C VAL A 206 12.63 8.53 5.73
N GLY A 207 11.47 8.12 5.19
CA GLY A 207 10.67 9.01 4.33
C GLY A 207 9.97 10.11 5.14
N GLY A 208 9.41 9.76 6.31
CA GLY A 208 8.77 10.69 7.23
C GLY A 208 9.76 11.72 7.77
N ASP A 209 10.93 11.27 8.24
CA ASP A 209 12.01 12.15 8.70
C ASP A 209 12.44 13.15 7.61
N LYS A 210 12.68 12.69 6.37
CA LYS A 210 12.99 13.56 5.23
C LYS A 210 11.91 14.57 4.89
N ALA A 211 10.66 14.23 5.18
CA ALA A 211 9.52 15.12 4.98
C ALA A 211 9.30 16.07 6.18
N GLY A 212 10.10 15.96 7.24
CA GLY A 212 10.02 16.79 8.45
C GLY A 212 8.98 16.34 9.47
N LEU A 213 8.45 15.11 9.35
CA LEU A 213 7.52 14.55 10.32
C LEU A 213 8.24 13.91 11.50
N GLN A 214 7.58 13.86 12.64
CA GLN A 214 7.98 12.95 13.71
C GLN A 214 7.68 11.50 13.28
N THR A 215 8.53 10.56 13.66
CA THR A 215 8.43 9.18 13.17
C THR A 215 8.29 8.18 14.30
N ILE A 216 7.38 7.23 14.12
CA ILE A 216 7.09 6.14 15.05
C ILE A 216 7.28 4.82 14.33
N LEU A 217 8.21 4.01 14.78
CA LEU A 217 8.39 2.64 14.33
C LEU A 217 7.51 1.71 15.15
N CYS A 218 6.53 1.07 14.51
CA CYS A 218 5.77 -0.01 15.08
C CYS A 218 6.51 -1.33 14.85
N ASN A 219 6.98 -1.97 15.91
CA ASN A 219 7.72 -3.23 15.81
C ASN A 219 6.81 -4.34 15.30
N ARG A 220 7.10 -4.87 14.13
CA ARG A 220 6.42 -6.07 13.63
C ARG A 220 7.14 -7.35 14.06
N MET A 221 6.36 -8.41 14.27
CA MET A 221 6.92 -9.72 14.62
C MET A 221 7.57 -10.42 13.43
N LEU A 222 7.09 -10.14 12.19
CA LEU A 222 7.61 -10.75 10.96
C LEU A 222 8.73 -9.91 10.38
N LYS A 223 9.92 -10.49 10.25
CA LYS A 223 11.04 -9.88 9.54
C LYS A 223 11.09 -10.36 8.09
N PHE A 224 11.23 -9.42 7.16
CA PHE A 224 11.42 -9.75 5.75
C PHE A 224 12.91 -9.83 5.40
N PRO A 225 13.28 -10.68 4.41
CA PRO A 225 14.70 -10.90 4.06
C PRO A 225 15.41 -9.67 3.48
N PHE A 226 14.71 -8.60 3.18
CA PHE A 226 15.22 -7.39 2.54
C PHE A 226 15.02 -6.13 3.39
N GLU A 227 14.93 -6.27 4.71
CA GLU A 227 14.84 -5.12 5.61
C GLU A 227 16.07 -4.24 5.47
N ARG A 228 15.84 -2.93 5.39
CA ARG A 228 16.89 -1.92 5.36
C ARG A 228 17.10 -1.36 6.74
N GLU A 229 18.35 -1.05 7.05
CA GLU A 229 18.70 -0.40 8.29
C GLU A 229 18.10 1.02 8.36
N ILE A 230 17.58 1.40 9.53
CA ILE A 230 17.01 2.72 9.78
C ILE A 230 18.08 3.60 10.37
N ASN A 231 18.69 4.45 9.55
CA ASN A 231 19.72 5.42 9.94
C ASN A 231 19.09 6.81 10.14
N VAL A 232 18.15 6.92 11.08
CA VAL A 232 17.52 8.16 11.52
C VAL A 232 17.84 8.34 13.00
N PRO A 233 18.33 9.52 13.43
CA PRO A 233 18.84 9.68 14.80
C PRO A 233 17.75 9.60 15.88
N ASN A 234 16.54 10.04 15.54
CA ASN A 234 15.46 10.15 16.53
C ASN A 234 14.14 9.61 15.94
N TYR A 235 13.66 8.52 16.47
CA TYR A 235 12.32 8.02 16.23
C TYR A 235 11.79 7.29 17.45
N ILE A 236 10.48 7.31 17.63
CA ILE A 236 9.79 6.62 18.71
C ILE A 236 9.65 5.14 18.31
N LYS A 237 9.74 4.22 19.27
CA LYS A 237 9.46 2.80 19.06
C LYS A 237 8.26 2.40 19.88
N VAL A 238 7.31 1.70 19.26
CA VAL A 238 6.15 1.11 19.90
C VAL A 238 6.02 -0.36 19.47
N ASN A 239 5.46 -1.18 20.34
CA ASN A 239 5.20 -2.60 20.04
C ASN A 239 3.78 -2.84 19.54
N ASP A 240 2.89 -1.89 19.80
CA ASP A 240 1.50 -1.92 19.37
C ASP A 240 1.04 -0.49 19.07
N ILE A 241 0.16 -0.33 18.06
CA ILE A 241 -0.31 1.00 17.67
C ILE A 241 -1.06 1.74 18.77
N SER A 242 -1.61 1.05 19.77
CA SER A 242 -2.28 1.69 20.91
C SER A 242 -1.33 2.52 21.78
N GLU A 243 -0.03 2.21 21.76
CA GLU A 243 0.97 2.99 22.49
C GLU A 243 1.15 4.40 21.90
N ILE A 244 0.71 4.66 20.66
CA ILE A 244 0.72 5.99 20.04
C ILE A 244 -0.04 7.02 20.91
N LEU A 245 -1.10 6.58 21.60
CA LEU A 245 -1.89 7.43 22.49
C LEU A 245 -1.04 8.12 23.57
N ASN A 246 0.10 7.53 23.95
CA ASN A 246 1.02 8.09 24.93
C ASN A 246 1.89 9.23 24.38
N HIS A 247 1.87 9.44 23.05
CA HIS A 247 2.72 10.41 22.35
C HIS A 247 1.93 11.57 21.72
N ILE A 248 0.60 11.58 21.89
CA ILE A 248 -0.27 12.64 21.40
C ILE A 248 -0.70 13.52 22.57
N HIS A 249 -0.17 14.75 22.59
CA HIS A 249 -0.44 15.76 23.61
C HIS A 249 -0.86 17.08 22.98
#